data_0afd5b792f631cce229fe01c1452f3e9
#
_entry.id   0afd5b792f631cce229fe01c1452f3e9
#
_cell.length_a   1.000
_cell.length_b   1.000
_cell.length_c   1.000
_cell.angle_alpha   90.00
_cell.angle_beta   90.00
_cell.angle_gamma   90.00
#
_symmetry.space_group_name_H-M   'P 1'
#
loop_
_entity.id
_entity.type
_entity.pdbx_description
1 polymer ?
#
loop_
_entity_poly.entity_id
_entity_poly.type
_entity_poly.pdbx_seq_one_letter_code
_entity_poly.pdbx_strand_id
1 'polypeptide(L)'
;MEEEKKYELVKFVDGELELEVNVSPKEETIWLTLDEIALLFGRDKSVISRHIKNIFLEQELYENSVVAKNATTANDGKRYIVSYYNLDMIISISKRGKIHFLILSSLKFRWINLMLFKVENKKYIKK
;
A
#
# COMPACT_ATOMS: atom_id res chain seq x y z
N MET A 1 3.16 1.06 29.99
CA MET A 1 2.97 -0.11 29.15
C MET A 1 3.19 0.22 27.70
N GLU A 2 4.04 -0.52 27.05
CA GLU A 2 4.35 -0.23 25.66
C GLU A 2 3.28 -0.77 24.74
N GLU A 3 2.92 0.04 23.75
CA GLU A 3 2.03 -0.42 22.73
C GLU A 3 2.81 -1.26 21.72
N GLU A 4 2.22 -2.37 21.31
CA GLU A 4 2.81 -3.17 20.26
C GLU A 4 2.79 -2.38 18.96
N LYS A 5 3.91 -2.39 18.27
CA LYS A 5 3.97 -1.76 16.97
C LYS A 5 3.12 -2.56 15.99
N LYS A 6 2.14 -1.89 15.39
CA LYS A 6 1.28 -2.52 14.41
C LYS A 6 1.93 -2.59 13.05
N TYR A 7 2.94 -1.75 12.80
CA TYR A 7 3.58 -1.65 11.49
C TYR A 7 5.07 -1.72 11.64
N GLU A 8 5.70 -2.26 10.62
CA GLU A 8 7.14 -2.17 10.44
C GLU A 8 7.39 -1.33 9.20
N LEU A 9 8.27 -0.36 9.33
CA LEU A 9 8.64 0.48 8.20
C LEU A 9 9.79 -0.19 7.46
N VAL A 10 9.54 -0.55 6.21
CA VAL A 10 10.52 -1.23 5.38
C VAL A 10 10.85 -0.34 4.20
N LYS A 11 12.15 -0.11 3.99
CA LYS A 11 12.59 0.70 2.87
C LYS A 11 12.81 -0.17 1.64
N PHE A 12 12.17 0.21 0.56
CA PHE A 12 12.32 -0.46 -0.71
C PHE A 12 13.09 0.43 -1.67
N VAL A 13 14.11 -0.13 -2.32
CA VAL A 13 14.90 0.59 -3.30
C VAL A 13 14.95 -0.21 -4.59
N ASP A 14 14.59 0.42 -5.70
CA ASP A 14 14.63 -0.20 -7.01
C ASP A 14 15.07 0.88 -8.00
N GLY A 15 16.36 0.87 -8.34
CA GLY A 15 16.94 1.93 -9.16
C GLY A 15 16.82 3.27 -8.47
N GLU A 16 16.15 4.20 -9.13
CA GLU A 16 15.93 5.53 -8.56
C GLU A 16 14.72 5.60 -7.64
N LEU A 17 13.91 4.56 -7.62
CA LEU A 17 12.74 4.52 -6.78
C LEU A 17 13.14 4.17 -5.35
N GLU A 18 12.81 5.06 -4.41
CA GLU A 18 12.90 4.77 -2.99
C GLU A 18 11.52 4.90 -2.38
N LEU A 19 11.12 3.91 -1.62
CA LEU A 19 9.79 3.89 -1.06
C LEU A 19 9.85 3.28 0.33
N GLU A 20 9.31 4.00 1.31
CA GLU A 20 9.15 3.44 2.65
C GLU A 20 7.74 2.88 2.76
N VAL A 21 7.65 1.61 3.10
CA VAL A 21 6.39 0.90 3.10
C VAL A 21 6.07 0.45 4.52
N ASN A 22 4.85 0.75 4.93
CA ASN A 22 4.35 0.27 6.23
C ASN A 22 3.83 -1.14 6.04
N VAL A 23 4.49 -2.09 6.70
CA VAL A 23 4.13 -3.50 6.65
C VAL A 23 3.45 -3.87 7.95
N SER A 24 2.31 -4.52 7.84
CA SER A 24 1.58 -5.02 9.01
C SER A 24 1.61 -6.54 9.02
N PRO A 25 2.56 -7.14 9.76
CA PRO A 25 2.67 -8.61 9.76
C PRO A 25 1.44 -9.31 10.30
N LYS A 26 0.78 -8.72 11.30
CA LYS A 26 -0.41 -9.32 11.89
C LYS A 26 -1.58 -9.37 10.93
N GLU A 27 -1.72 -8.33 10.12
CA GLU A 27 -2.80 -8.24 9.15
C GLU A 27 -2.42 -8.82 7.80
N GLU A 28 -1.16 -9.20 7.66
CA GLU A 28 -0.64 -9.76 6.41
C GLU A 28 -0.87 -8.82 5.24
N THR A 29 -0.61 -7.54 5.45
CA THR A 29 -0.80 -6.52 4.43
C THR A 29 0.28 -5.45 4.51
N ILE A 30 0.28 -4.60 3.52
CA ILE A 30 1.09 -3.38 3.50
C ILE A 30 0.14 -2.20 3.37
N TRP A 31 0.61 -1.02 3.76
CA TRP A 31 -0.18 0.20 3.72
C TRP A 31 0.59 1.27 2.97
N LEU A 32 0.00 1.80 1.92
CA LEU A 32 0.60 2.85 1.10
C LEU A 32 -0.32 4.05 1.00
N THR A 33 0.27 5.23 0.92
CA THR A 33 -0.49 6.45 0.64
C THR A 33 -0.77 6.54 -0.86
N LEU A 34 -1.66 7.46 -1.23
CA LEU A 34 -1.95 7.72 -2.64
C LEU A 34 -0.68 8.09 -3.42
N ASP A 35 0.15 8.95 -2.83
CA ASP A 35 1.40 9.35 -3.47
C ASP A 35 2.32 8.16 -3.70
N GLU A 36 2.40 7.29 -2.72
CA GLU A 36 3.24 6.10 -2.82
C GLU A 36 2.74 5.12 -3.87
N ILE A 37 1.42 4.95 -3.96
CA ILE A 37 0.83 4.08 -4.98
C ILE A 37 1.10 4.65 -6.38
N ALA A 38 0.93 5.96 -6.54
CA ALA A 38 1.19 6.61 -7.81
C ALA A 38 2.65 6.44 -8.22
N LEU A 39 3.55 6.59 -7.27
CA LEU A 39 4.98 6.41 -7.53
C LEU A 39 5.29 4.97 -7.90
N LEU A 40 4.71 4.02 -7.15
CA LEU A 40 4.94 2.60 -7.40
C LEU A 40 4.50 2.19 -8.81
N PHE A 41 3.35 2.67 -9.24
CA PHE A 41 2.80 2.28 -10.53
C PHE A 41 3.23 3.18 -11.68
N GLY A 42 3.93 4.29 -11.38
CA GLY A 42 4.34 5.23 -12.41
C GLY A 42 3.16 5.89 -13.10
N ARG A 43 2.12 6.18 -12.33
CA ARG A 43 0.91 6.83 -12.83
C ARG A 43 0.69 8.13 -12.06
N ASP A 44 -0.04 9.05 -12.69
CA ASP A 44 -0.41 10.29 -12.02
C ASP A 44 -1.39 10.02 -10.87
N LYS A 45 -1.30 10.83 -9.82
CA LYS A 45 -2.18 10.67 -8.66
C LYS A 45 -3.66 10.76 -9.03
N SER A 46 -3.99 11.59 -10.01
CA SER A 46 -5.38 11.74 -10.43
C SER A 46 -5.93 10.46 -11.03
N VAL A 47 -5.09 9.71 -11.74
CA VAL A 47 -5.48 8.42 -12.31
C VAL A 47 -5.74 7.41 -11.20
N ILE A 48 -4.82 7.33 -10.24
CA ILE A 48 -4.97 6.41 -9.12
C ILE A 48 -6.21 6.77 -8.30
N SER A 49 -6.39 8.06 -8.02
CA SER A 49 -7.54 8.54 -7.27
C SER A 49 -8.86 8.17 -7.95
N ARG A 50 -8.91 8.26 -9.27
CA ARG A 50 -10.11 7.90 -10.03
C ARG A 50 -10.41 6.41 -9.91
N HIS A 51 -9.37 5.57 -9.98
CA HIS A 51 -9.56 4.13 -9.80
C HIS A 51 -10.10 3.81 -8.41
N ILE A 52 -9.55 4.45 -7.39
CA ILE A 52 -9.99 4.24 -6.01
C ILE A 52 -11.46 4.62 -5.87
N LYS A 53 -11.83 5.78 -6.40
CA LYS A 53 -13.20 6.25 -6.34
C LYS A 53 -14.15 5.26 -7.00
N ASN A 54 -13.78 4.75 -8.17
CA ASN A 54 -14.63 3.81 -8.89
C ASN A 54 -14.73 2.47 -8.19
N ILE A 55 -13.67 2.03 -7.55
CA ILE A 55 -13.69 0.79 -6.76
C ILE A 55 -14.73 0.89 -5.64
N PHE A 56 -14.77 2.02 -4.95
CA PHE A 56 -15.75 2.23 -3.89
C PHE A 56 -17.17 2.40 -4.44
N LEU A 57 -17.31 3.15 -5.53
CA LEU A 57 -18.62 3.37 -6.14
C LEU A 57 -19.25 2.06 -6.63
N GLU A 58 -18.44 1.17 -7.17
CA GLU A 58 -18.91 -0.11 -7.67
C GLU A 58 -18.96 -1.17 -6.59
N GLN A 59 -18.64 -0.80 -5.36
CA GLN A 59 -18.70 -1.67 -4.21
C GLN A 59 -17.80 -2.91 -4.34
N GLU A 60 -16.71 -2.76 -5.08
CA GLU A 60 -15.73 -3.84 -5.21
C GLU A 60 -15.02 -4.06 -3.87
N LEU A 61 -14.69 -2.98 -3.18
CA LEU A 61 -14.10 -3.02 -1.84
C LEU A 61 -14.81 -1.98 -0.97
N TYR A 62 -14.80 -2.20 0.33
CA TYR A 62 -15.42 -1.27 1.28
C TYR A 62 -14.35 -0.44 1.97
N GLU A 63 -14.63 0.86 2.09
CA GLU A 63 -13.63 1.81 2.59
C GLU A 63 -13.11 1.42 3.97
N ASN A 64 -13.98 1.05 4.88
CA ASN A 64 -13.56 0.77 6.25
C ASN A 64 -12.70 -0.49 6.37
N SER A 65 -12.65 -1.32 5.35
CA SER A 65 -11.80 -2.52 5.40
C SER A 65 -10.46 -2.33 4.69
N VAL A 66 -10.32 -1.30 3.84
CA VAL A 66 -9.10 -1.13 3.04
C VAL A 66 -8.40 0.20 3.24
N VAL A 67 -8.98 1.10 4.03
CA VAL A 67 -8.40 2.43 4.27
C VAL A 67 -8.15 2.63 5.76
N ALA A 68 -6.97 3.12 6.11
CA ALA A 68 -6.65 3.58 7.45
C ALA A 68 -6.27 5.05 7.37
N LYS A 69 -6.75 5.83 8.34
CA LYS A 69 -6.49 7.27 8.36
C LYS A 69 -5.70 7.62 9.62
N ASN A 70 -4.64 8.38 9.43
CA ASN A 70 -3.80 8.85 10.53
C ASN A 70 -3.63 10.36 10.45
N ALA A 71 -3.66 11.01 11.61
CA ALA A 71 -3.35 12.43 11.69
C ALA A 71 -1.83 12.60 11.75
N THR A 72 -1.33 13.57 11.00
CA THR A 72 0.09 13.88 11.01
C THR A 72 0.26 15.39 11.08
N THR A 73 1.36 15.84 11.69
CA THR A 73 1.66 17.27 11.80
C THR A 73 2.75 17.60 10.79
N ALA A 74 2.44 18.54 9.90
CA ALA A 74 3.38 18.96 8.88
C ALA A 74 4.34 20.01 9.42
N ASN A 75 5.32 20.39 8.59
CA ASN A 75 6.33 21.39 8.98
C ASN A 75 5.72 22.76 9.29
N ASP A 76 4.56 23.04 8.74
CA ASP A 76 3.86 24.32 9.00
C ASP A 76 3.08 24.30 10.32
N GLY A 77 3.17 23.21 11.09
CA GLY A 77 2.47 23.09 12.35
C GLY A 77 1.01 22.68 12.24
N LYS A 78 0.51 22.54 11.04
CA LYS A 78 -0.88 22.13 10.83
C LYS A 78 -1.00 20.61 10.82
N ARG A 79 -2.16 20.14 11.26
CA ARG A 79 -2.46 18.71 11.26
C ARG A 79 -3.22 18.33 10.01
N TYR A 80 -2.83 17.23 9.42
CA TYR A 80 -3.46 16.72 8.21
C TYR A 80 -3.87 15.27 8.44
N ILE A 81 -4.95 14.85 7.80
CA ILE A 81 -5.37 13.45 7.81
C ILE A 81 -4.80 12.80 6.56
N VAL A 82 -4.02 11.75 6.76
CA VAL A 82 -3.43 11.00 5.66
C VAL A 82 -4.12 9.65 5.57
N SER A 83 -4.58 9.30 4.38
CA SER A 83 -5.20 8.01 4.12
C SER A 83 -4.16 7.02 3.62
N TYR A 84 -4.22 5.82 4.17
CA TYR A 84 -3.37 4.69 3.74
C TYR A 84 -4.28 3.61 3.18
N TYR A 85 -3.83 2.97 2.13
CA TYR A 85 -4.59 1.93 1.44
C TYR A 85 -3.85 0.61 1.57
N ASN A 86 -4.60 -0.46 1.80
CA ASN A 86 -3.97 -1.75 2.01
C ASN A 86 -3.71 -2.48 0.69
N LEU A 87 -3.17 -3.69 0.80
CA LEU A 87 -2.78 -4.46 -0.37
C LEU A 87 -3.96 -4.81 -1.27
N ASP A 88 -5.12 -5.11 -0.70
CA ASP A 88 -6.31 -5.43 -1.52
C ASP A 88 -6.65 -4.28 -2.45
N MET A 89 -6.56 -3.04 -1.94
CA MET A 89 -6.80 -1.87 -2.77
C MET A 89 -5.73 -1.76 -3.86
N ILE A 90 -4.47 -1.99 -3.50
CA ILE A 90 -3.37 -1.89 -4.44
C ILE A 90 -3.55 -2.88 -5.60
N ILE A 91 -3.93 -4.11 -5.26
CA ILE A 91 -4.18 -5.14 -6.27
C ILE A 91 -5.36 -4.74 -7.17
N SER A 92 -6.43 -4.23 -6.57
CA SER A 92 -7.61 -3.82 -7.33
C SER A 92 -7.29 -2.70 -8.31
N ILE A 93 -6.48 -1.72 -7.86
CA ILE A 93 -6.04 -0.63 -8.72
C ILE A 93 -5.24 -1.18 -9.90
N SER A 94 -4.34 -2.12 -9.65
CA SER A 94 -3.51 -2.67 -10.72
C SER A 94 -4.34 -3.36 -11.78
N LYS A 95 -5.40 -4.06 -11.37
CA LYS A 95 -6.28 -4.73 -12.30
C LYS A 95 -7.07 -3.74 -13.15
N ARG A 96 -7.64 -2.72 -12.53
CA ARG A 96 -8.42 -1.71 -13.25
C ARG A 96 -7.57 -0.91 -14.21
N GLY A 97 -6.36 -0.57 -13.81
CA GLY A 97 -5.45 0.20 -14.64
C GLY A 97 -4.75 -0.62 -15.69
N LYS A 98 -5.00 -1.92 -15.74
CA LYS A 98 -4.30 -2.83 -16.63
C LYS A 98 -2.79 -2.73 -16.46
N ILE A 99 -2.37 -2.52 -15.23
CA ILE A 99 -0.97 -2.31 -14.89
C ILE A 99 -0.30 -3.65 -14.57
N HIS A 100 -1.08 -4.65 -14.18
CA HIS A 100 -0.52 -5.87 -13.61
C HIS A 100 0.43 -6.61 -14.56
N PHE A 101 0.20 -6.56 -15.88
CA PHE A 101 1.14 -7.21 -16.81
C PHE A 101 2.50 -6.56 -16.76
N LEU A 102 2.52 -5.23 -16.79
CA LEU A 102 3.77 -4.48 -16.71
C LEU A 102 4.41 -4.65 -15.35
N ILE A 103 3.59 -4.65 -14.30
CA ILE A 103 4.09 -4.76 -12.93
C ILE A 103 4.59 -6.16 -12.65
N LEU A 104 3.91 -7.19 -13.15
CA LEU A 104 4.36 -8.58 -12.94
C LEU A 104 5.74 -8.82 -13.52
N SER A 105 6.08 -8.12 -14.60
CA SER A 105 7.41 -8.24 -15.18
C SER A 105 8.39 -7.23 -14.58
N SER A 106 7.95 -6.36 -13.69
CA SER A 106 8.80 -5.35 -13.09
C SER A 106 9.35 -5.82 -11.75
N LEU A 107 10.53 -5.33 -11.39
CA LEU A 107 11.12 -5.62 -10.09
C LEU A 107 10.28 -5.07 -8.96
N LYS A 108 9.57 -3.96 -9.19
CA LYS A 108 8.72 -3.35 -8.18
C LYS A 108 7.62 -4.29 -7.70
N PHE A 109 6.94 -4.90 -8.65
CA PHE A 109 5.86 -5.81 -8.29
C PHE A 109 6.40 -7.11 -7.70
N ARG A 110 7.53 -7.59 -8.23
CA ARG A 110 8.18 -8.77 -7.67
C ARG A 110 8.52 -8.54 -6.20
N TRP A 111 8.97 -7.34 -5.86
CA TRP A 111 9.30 -7.01 -4.49
C TRP A 111 8.07 -7.09 -3.59
N ILE A 112 6.94 -6.56 -4.05
CA ILE A 112 5.70 -6.63 -3.28
C ILE A 112 5.28 -8.08 -3.06
N ASN A 113 5.36 -8.89 -4.10
CA ASN A 113 5.03 -10.31 -4.00
C ASN A 113 5.95 -11.03 -3.02
N LEU A 114 7.24 -10.72 -3.06
CA LEU A 114 8.19 -11.32 -2.13
C LEU A 114 7.89 -10.92 -0.69
N MET A 115 7.51 -9.67 -0.48
CA MET A 115 7.16 -9.21 0.85
C MET A 115 5.95 -9.94 1.38
N LEU A 116 4.93 -10.12 0.56
CA LEU A 116 3.75 -10.90 0.93
C LEU A 116 4.11 -12.33 1.24
N PHE A 117 4.95 -12.92 0.40
CA PHE A 117 5.40 -14.29 0.61
C PHE A 117 6.09 -14.43 1.96
N LYS A 118 6.94 -13.46 2.31
CA LYS A 118 7.61 -13.48 3.60
C LYS A 118 6.64 -13.38 4.77
N VAL A 119 5.62 -12.52 4.63
CA VAL A 119 4.62 -12.37 5.68
C VAL A 119 3.84 -13.67 5.86
N GLU A 120 3.43 -14.29 4.76
CA GLU A 120 2.72 -15.56 4.81
C GLU A 120 3.58 -16.67 5.39
N ASN A 121 4.85 -16.72 5.01
CA ASN A 121 5.75 -17.75 5.53
C ASN A 121 6.01 -17.58 7.01
N LYS A 122 6.09 -16.35 7.49
CA LYS A 122 6.20 -16.11 8.92
C LYS A 122 5.02 -16.69 9.66
N LYS A 123 3.84 -16.56 9.08
CA LYS A 123 2.63 -17.10 9.67
C LYS A 123 2.73 -18.62 9.81
N TYR A 124 3.21 -19.29 8.77
CA TYR A 124 3.34 -20.75 8.79
C TYR A 124 4.43 -21.21 9.75
N ILE A 125 5.52 -20.47 9.84
CA ILE A 125 6.63 -20.84 10.71
C ILE A 125 6.24 -20.79 12.19
N LYS A 126 5.31 -19.91 12.54
CA LYS A 126 4.90 -19.74 13.92
C LYS A 126 4.03 -20.88 14.46
N LYS A 127 3.61 -21.72 13.59
CA LYS A 127 2.89 -22.91 14.04
C LYS A 127 3.90 -23.92 14.60
#